data_30bfc54be9d38f660ae172a28e520a8f
#
_entry.id   30bfc54be9d38f660ae172a28e520a8f
#
_cell.length_a   1.000
_cell.length_b   1.000
_cell.length_c   1.000
_cell.angle_alpha   90.00
_cell.angle_beta   90.00
_cell.angle_gamma   90.00
#
_symmetry.space_group_name_H-M   'P 1'
#
loop_
_entity.id
_entity.type
_entity.pdbx_description
1 polymer ?
#
loop_
_entity_poly.entity_id
_entity_poly.type
_entity_poly.pdbx_seq_one_letter_code
_entity_poly.pdbx_strand_id
1 'polypeptide(L)'
;MILCVALGLAERQTRFDDAALLLGEELRAGSVYRLLAEHGDRLFGDDYFIDLFTRSRLGRPTVPARTVATVMLLQAQEGLSDREACDRLAFDLRWKAAAGLPVGSGSFHPTVLVGMRNRLRASERPRRLFEDVNATARSAGLLRGRRRVLDSTPLLDAVATQDTVTQVRAAIRRLLAVADREDAGLAAAVRMVLRRDDEYATVGKPPCDWDDPAARDALVDALVRDAHAALLVLHGRELAGGLAEAAELLALVAGQDVEQGEDGVFRIARRVARDRVISTVDPEARHGHKSRSRTFDGYKAHLAVDPDNELITNVTVTGANTPDRDVLDDLLDETSTADPGSVAEPAVEPASGSEPAADADDGGDAEHGTGADGGGDAAGMAVFGDSAYADGATLDKLAEAGHEAFTKVPSVRNAKGYSKDEFGIDTDAGTATCPAGHVAPIRPRRPAEPSQKSTRHRPTLNTNRSAAS
;
A
#
# COMPACT_ATOMS: atom_id res chain seq x y z
N MET A 1 -5.56 -31.07 23.41
CA MET A 1 -7.00 -30.69 23.17
C MET A 1 -7.08 -30.19 21.75
N ILE A 2 -7.52 -31.04 20.79
CA ILE A 2 -7.57 -30.67 19.38
C ILE A 2 -8.70 -29.65 19.23
N LEU A 3 -8.34 -28.40 18.97
CA LEU A 3 -9.30 -27.35 18.64
C LEU A 3 -9.92 -27.68 17.28
N CYS A 4 -11.19 -28.01 17.26
CA CYS A 4 -11.94 -28.18 16.03
C CYS A 4 -12.19 -26.82 15.37
N VAL A 5 -11.45 -26.53 14.33
CA VAL A 5 -11.53 -25.33 13.52
C VAL A 5 -11.95 -25.75 12.10
N ALA A 6 -12.62 -24.87 11.36
CA ALA A 6 -12.91 -25.11 9.94
C ALA A 6 -11.61 -25.13 9.06
N LEU A 7 -10.47 -24.92 9.68
CA LEU A 7 -9.15 -25.01 9.09
C LEU A 7 -8.85 -26.44 8.68
N GLY A 8 -8.61 -26.69 7.40
CA GLY A 8 -8.05 -27.94 6.91
C GLY A 8 -6.58 -28.04 7.32
N LEU A 9 -6.23 -29.14 7.96
CA LEU A 9 -4.84 -29.44 8.33
C LEU A 9 -4.14 -30.17 7.19
N ALA A 10 -2.85 -29.90 7.00
CA ALA A 10 -2.03 -30.66 6.08
C ALA A 10 -1.77 -32.08 6.65
N GLU A 11 -1.83 -33.09 5.80
CA GLU A 11 -1.44 -34.45 6.18
C GLU A 11 0.07 -34.47 6.46
N ARG A 12 0.46 -34.88 7.68
CA ARG A 12 1.88 -34.96 8.12
C ARG A 12 2.51 -36.32 7.83
N GLN A 13 1.74 -37.31 7.38
CA GLN A 13 2.31 -38.61 7.06
C GLN A 13 3.00 -38.58 5.70
N THR A 14 4.29 -38.94 5.70
CA THR A 14 5.05 -39.13 4.47
C THR A 14 4.44 -40.29 3.71
N ARG A 15 4.00 -40.02 2.49
CA ARG A 15 3.42 -40.98 1.58
C ARG A 15 4.42 -41.38 0.51
N PHE A 16 4.33 -42.60 -0.01
CA PHE A 16 5.19 -43.02 -1.12
C PHE A 16 5.04 -42.20 -2.39
N ASP A 17 3.91 -41.50 -2.55
CA ASP A 17 3.61 -40.60 -3.65
C ASP A 17 3.84 -39.08 -3.28
N ASP A 18 4.53 -38.80 -2.19
CA ASP A 18 4.91 -37.44 -1.80
C ASP A 18 5.85 -36.83 -2.84
N ALA A 19 5.47 -35.67 -3.38
CA ALA A 19 6.23 -35.02 -4.45
C ALA A 19 7.63 -34.56 -3.99
N ALA A 20 7.76 -34.11 -2.75
CA ALA A 20 9.07 -33.70 -2.20
C ALA A 20 10.00 -34.91 -2.03
N LEU A 21 9.48 -36.05 -1.58
CA LEU A 21 10.23 -37.29 -1.46
C LEU A 21 10.67 -37.80 -2.83
N LEU A 22 9.77 -37.80 -3.82
CA LEU A 22 10.07 -38.33 -5.16
C LEU A 22 11.02 -37.45 -5.97
N LEU A 23 10.95 -36.14 -5.84
CA LEU A 23 11.86 -35.23 -6.51
C LEU A 23 13.23 -35.18 -5.83
N GLY A 24 13.29 -35.40 -4.51
CA GLY A 24 14.55 -35.47 -3.78
C GLY A 24 15.52 -34.34 -4.14
N GLU A 25 16.72 -34.74 -4.61
CA GLU A 25 17.78 -33.81 -5.00
C GLU A 25 17.55 -33.13 -6.37
N GLU A 26 16.57 -33.53 -7.15
CA GLU A 26 16.22 -32.90 -8.41
C GLU A 26 15.72 -31.45 -8.20
N LEU A 27 15.21 -31.14 -7.00
CA LEU A 27 14.94 -29.76 -6.62
C LEU A 27 16.26 -29.02 -6.42
N ARG A 28 16.50 -28.03 -7.27
CA ARG A 28 17.73 -27.23 -7.23
C ARG A 28 17.97 -26.66 -5.83
N ALA A 29 19.16 -26.87 -5.30
CA ALA A 29 19.58 -26.30 -4.04
C ALA A 29 19.43 -24.76 -4.04
N GLY A 30 18.90 -24.21 -2.93
CA GLY A 30 18.64 -22.78 -2.80
C GLY A 30 17.44 -22.27 -3.59
N SER A 31 16.72 -23.11 -4.34
CA SER A 31 15.48 -22.70 -4.97
C SER A 31 14.36 -22.52 -3.95
N VAL A 32 13.42 -21.61 -4.20
CA VAL A 32 12.25 -21.40 -3.35
C VAL A 32 11.43 -22.70 -3.18
N TYR A 33 11.36 -23.53 -4.20
CA TYR A 33 10.63 -24.81 -4.14
C TYR A 33 11.25 -25.75 -3.11
N ARG A 34 12.58 -25.86 -3.10
CA ARG A 34 13.31 -26.69 -2.13
C ARG A 34 13.19 -26.13 -0.73
N LEU A 35 13.38 -24.81 -0.55
CA LEU A 35 13.22 -24.15 0.75
C LEU A 35 11.81 -24.36 1.33
N LEU A 36 10.78 -24.23 0.52
CA LEU A 36 9.39 -24.46 0.96
C LEU A 36 9.10 -25.94 1.23
N ALA A 37 9.68 -26.86 0.46
CA ALA A 37 9.54 -28.30 0.72
C ALA A 37 10.20 -28.70 2.04
N GLU A 38 11.39 -28.19 2.33
CA GLU A 38 12.17 -28.53 3.54
C GLU A 38 11.68 -27.79 4.81
N HIS A 39 11.26 -26.53 4.66
CA HIS A 39 10.99 -25.65 5.79
C HIS A 39 9.55 -25.14 5.88
N GLY A 40 8.67 -25.49 4.94
CA GLY A 40 7.31 -24.99 4.90
C GLY A 40 6.49 -25.28 6.16
N ASP A 41 6.75 -26.38 6.87
CA ASP A 41 6.12 -26.70 8.16
C ASP A 41 6.54 -25.74 9.28
N ARG A 42 7.77 -25.23 9.23
CA ARG A 42 8.28 -24.26 10.19
C ARG A 42 7.79 -22.85 9.88
N LEU A 43 7.70 -22.53 8.57
CA LEU A 43 7.22 -21.21 8.11
C LEU A 43 5.72 -21.06 8.32
N PHE A 44 4.95 -22.11 8.08
CA PHE A 44 3.47 -22.10 8.11
C PHE A 44 2.97 -23.24 8.99
N GLY A 45 3.29 -23.21 10.28
CA GLY A 45 2.78 -24.19 11.24
C GLY A 45 1.25 -24.23 11.28
N ASP A 46 0.68 -25.30 11.82
CA ASP A 46 -0.77 -25.50 11.88
C ASP A 46 -1.51 -24.36 12.57
N ASP A 47 -0.88 -23.70 13.55
CA ASP A 47 -1.48 -22.62 14.32
C ASP A 47 -1.33 -21.23 13.68
N TYR A 48 -0.50 -21.12 12.65
CA TYR A 48 -0.13 -19.84 12.04
C TYR A 48 -1.33 -19.07 11.45
N PHE A 49 -2.30 -19.79 10.95
CA PHE A 49 -3.50 -19.24 10.31
C PHE A 49 -4.79 -19.49 11.08
N ILE A 50 -4.72 -19.99 12.31
CA ILE A 50 -5.89 -20.47 13.06
C ILE A 50 -6.91 -19.35 13.32
N ASP A 51 -6.42 -18.12 13.50
CA ASP A 51 -7.24 -16.91 13.71
C ASP A 51 -8.05 -16.50 12.48
N LEU A 52 -7.65 -16.92 11.29
CA LEU A 52 -8.34 -16.62 10.04
C LEU A 52 -9.60 -17.49 9.81
N PHE A 53 -9.81 -18.50 10.64
CA PHE A 53 -10.86 -19.47 10.45
C PHE A 53 -11.79 -19.55 11.65
N THR A 54 -13.09 -19.66 11.39
CA THR A 54 -14.08 -19.80 12.44
C THR A 54 -13.94 -21.13 13.19
N ARG A 55 -14.14 -21.10 14.50
CA ARG A 55 -14.19 -22.30 15.34
C ARG A 55 -15.55 -23.03 15.15
N SER A 56 -15.71 -23.68 14.02
CA SER A 56 -16.93 -24.45 13.69
C SER A 56 -16.59 -25.88 13.32
N ARG A 57 -17.43 -26.81 13.74
CA ARG A 57 -17.38 -28.22 13.31
C ARG A 57 -18.31 -28.49 12.14
N LEU A 58 -19.05 -27.50 11.69
CA LEU A 58 -20.03 -27.64 10.63
C LEU A 58 -19.39 -27.33 9.27
N GLY A 59 -19.64 -28.17 8.31
CA GLY A 59 -19.18 -28.00 6.93
C GLY A 59 -17.94 -28.80 6.55
N ARG A 60 -17.57 -28.73 5.27
CA ARG A 60 -16.38 -29.36 4.73
C ARG A 60 -15.13 -28.61 5.21
N PRO A 61 -14.05 -29.28 5.64
CA PRO A 61 -12.77 -28.66 5.93
C PRO A 61 -12.29 -27.83 4.71
N THR A 62 -11.67 -26.69 4.96
CA THR A 62 -11.06 -25.89 3.90
C THR A 62 -9.82 -26.58 3.35
N VAL A 63 -9.32 -26.14 2.18
CA VAL A 63 -7.97 -26.46 1.74
C VAL A 63 -6.99 -26.04 2.84
N PRO A 64 -5.96 -26.84 3.19
CA PRO A 64 -4.99 -26.46 4.21
C PRO A 64 -4.41 -25.08 3.97
N ALA A 65 -4.45 -24.22 4.97
CA ALA A 65 -4.02 -22.83 4.83
C ALA A 65 -2.55 -22.70 4.44
N ARG A 66 -1.70 -23.63 4.92
CA ARG A 66 -0.30 -23.76 4.50
C ARG A 66 -0.19 -23.93 2.97
N THR A 67 -0.94 -24.87 2.40
CA THR A 67 -0.95 -25.11 0.95
C THR A 67 -1.35 -23.85 0.18
N VAL A 68 -2.39 -23.15 0.65
CA VAL A 68 -2.85 -21.90 0.02
C VAL A 68 -1.80 -20.81 0.12
N ALA A 69 -1.14 -20.62 1.28
CA ALA A 69 -0.08 -19.65 1.49
C ALA A 69 1.14 -19.94 0.60
N THR A 70 1.56 -21.22 0.50
CA THR A 70 2.63 -21.63 -0.40
C THR A 70 2.31 -21.29 -1.86
N VAL A 71 1.09 -21.59 -2.31
CA VAL A 71 0.63 -21.24 -3.67
C VAL A 71 0.65 -19.73 -3.89
N MET A 72 0.22 -18.92 -2.91
CA MET A 72 0.26 -17.46 -3.02
C MET A 72 1.68 -16.91 -3.13
N LEU A 73 2.64 -17.48 -2.39
CA LEU A 73 4.05 -17.10 -2.50
C LEU A 73 4.62 -17.41 -3.89
N LEU A 74 4.42 -18.64 -4.36
CA LEU A 74 4.90 -19.06 -5.67
C LEU A 74 4.21 -18.29 -6.80
N GLN A 75 2.92 -18.01 -6.66
CA GLN A 75 2.15 -17.17 -7.57
C GLN A 75 2.78 -15.76 -7.70
N ALA A 76 3.08 -15.13 -6.57
CA ALA A 76 3.69 -13.80 -6.56
C ALA A 76 5.09 -13.82 -7.20
N GLN A 77 5.89 -14.85 -6.91
CA GLN A 77 7.24 -14.98 -7.46
C GLN A 77 7.25 -15.22 -8.97
N GLU A 78 6.30 -16.02 -9.48
CA GLU A 78 6.22 -16.29 -10.91
C GLU A 78 5.33 -15.29 -11.68
N GLY A 79 4.70 -14.32 -11.02
CA GLY A 79 3.84 -13.30 -11.63
C GLY A 79 2.57 -13.88 -12.26
N LEU A 80 1.99 -14.93 -11.68
CA LEU A 80 0.87 -15.68 -12.26
C LEU A 80 -0.49 -15.14 -11.79
N SER A 81 -1.50 -15.28 -12.65
CA SER A 81 -2.90 -15.11 -12.26
C SER A 81 -3.37 -16.24 -11.34
N ASP A 82 -4.51 -16.06 -10.66
CA ASP A 82 -5.09 -17.08 -9.78
C ASP A 82 -5.39 -18.40 -10.50
N ARG A 83 -5.79 -18.34 -11.77
CA ARG A 83 -6.06 -19.54 -12.57
C ARG A 83 -4.77 -20.26 -12.93
N GLU A 84 -3.78 -19.53 -13.41
CA GLU A 84 -2.46 -20.10 -13.74
C GLU A 84 -1.78 -20.71 -12.50
N ALA A 85 -1.89 -20.08 -11.34
CA ALA A 85 -1.38 -20.64 -10.09
C ALA A 85 -2.06 -21.97 -9.72
N CYS A 86 -3.38 -22.07 -9.90
CA CYS A 86 -4.11 -23.31 -9.70
C CYS A 86 -3.71 -24.38 -10.73
N ASP A 87 -3.50 -24.01 -11.99
CA ASP A 87 -3.02 -24.93 -13.03
C ASP A 87 -1.59 -25.41 -12.74
N ARG A 88 -0.70 -24.49 -12.28
CA ARG A 88 0.64 -24.89 -11.82
C ARG A 88 0.58 -25.91 -10.69
N LEU A 89 -0.23 -25.66 -9.67
CA LEU A 89 -0.39 -26.62 -8.57
C LEU A 89 -0.90 -27.98 -9.05
N ALA A 90 -1.78 -28.03 -10.06
CA ALA A 90 -2.31 -29.27 -10.60
C ALA A 90 -1.24 -30.11 -11.30
N PHE A 91 -0.32 -29.48 -12.04
CA PHE A 91 0.54 -30.19 -12.99
C PHE A 91 2.04 -30.06 -12.75
N ASP A 92 2.51 -29.04 -11.99
CA ASP A 92 3.93 -28.85 -11.69
C ASP A 92 4.33 -29.57 -10.41
N LEU A 93 5.20 -30.56 -10.53
CA LEU A 93 5.68 -31.34 -9.38
C LEU A 93 6.47 -30.50 -8.38
N ARG A 94 7.16 -29.45 -8.81
CA ARG A 94 7.90 -28.55 -7.92
C ARG A 94 6.94 -27.81 -6.99
N TRP A 95 5.79 -27.37 -7.53
CA TRP A 95 4.75 -26.72 -6.75
C TRP A 95 4.11 -27.68 -5.74
N LYS A 96 3.88 -28.93 -6.16
CA LYS A 96 3.38 -29.97 -5.25
C LYS A 96 4.36 -30.28 -4.14
N ALA A 97 5.64 -30.41 -4.47
CA ALA A 97 6.70 -30.62 -3.48
C ALA A 97 6.77 -29.46 -2.47
N ALA A 98 6.81 -28.22 -2.95
CA ALA A 98 6.80 -27.02 -2.11
C ALA A 98 5.57 -26.93 -1.19
N ALA A 99 4.41 -27.36 -1.68
CA ALA A 99 3.15 -27.35 -0.93
C ALA A 99 2.95 -28.58 -0.02
N GLY A 100 3.89 -29.52 0.00
CA GLY A 100 3.80 -30.76 0.77
C GLY A 100 2.67 -31.68 0.29
N LEU A 101 2.46 -31.79 -1.03
CA LEU A 101 1.37 -32.55 -1.62
C LEU A 101 1.85 -33.82 -2.34
N PRO A 102 1.04 -34.87 -2.36
CA PRO A 102 1.27 -36.03 -3.20
C PRO A 102 1.23 -35.66 -4.69
N VAL A 103 1.97 -36.42 -5.51
CA VAL A 103 2.01 -36.23 -6.97
C VAL A 103 0.62 -36.31 -7.61
N GLY A 104 -0.23 -37.22 -7.14
CA GLY A 104 -1.60 -37.41 -7.63
C GLY A 104 -2.61 -36.37 -7.13
N SER A 105 -2.20 -35.41 -6.30
CA SER A 105 -3.10 -34.36 -5.78
C SER A 105 -3.61 -33.48 -6.90
N GLY A 106 -4.91 -33.19 -6.88
CA GLY A 106 -5.50 -32.14 -7.70
C GLY A 106 -5.20 -30.76 -7.16
N SER A 107 -5.68 -29.75 -7.86
CA SER A 107 -5.68 -28.35 -7.41
C SER A 107 -7.02 -27.99 -6.75
N PHE A 108 -7.15 -26.74 -6.38
CA PHE A 108 -8.38 -26.15 -5.82
C PHE A 108 -8.89 -25.04 -6.75
N HIS A 109 -10.12 -24.58 -6.49
CA HIS A 109 -10.71 -23.51 -7.30
C HIS A 109 -10.06 -22.15 -6.98
N PRO A 110 -9.80 -21.26 -7.96
CA PRO A 110 -9.14 -19.95 -7.76
C PRO A 110 -9.77 -19.07 -6.67
N THR A 111 -11.08 -19.21 -6.43
CA THR A 111 -11.76 -18.48 -5.35
C THR A 111 -11.21 -18.76 -3.95
N VAL A 112 -10.46 -19.85 -3.76
CA VAL A 112 -9.79 -20.17 -2.50
C VAL A 112 -8.69 -19.14 -2.22
N LEU A 113 -7.93 -18.74 -3.26
CA LEU A 113 -6.90 -17.68 -3.15
C LEU A 113 -7.55 -16.34 -2.81
N VAL A 114 -8.63 -15.97 -3.48
CA VAL A 114 -9.41 -14.76 -3.17
C VAL A 114 -9.91 -14.79 -1.73
N GLY A 115 -10.47 -15.93 -1.30
CA GLY A 115 -10.94 -16.11 0.07
C GLY A 115 -9.84 -15.98 1.11
N MET A 116 -8.64 -16.47 0.84
CA MET A 116 -7.48 -16.37 1.74
C MET A 116 -7.02 -14.91 1.85
N ARG A 117 -6.88 -14.19 0.73
CA ARG A 117 -6.52 -12.76 0.75
C ARG A 117 -7.53 -11.93 1.54
N ASN A 118 -8.83 -12.20 1.36
CA ASN A 118 -9.87 -11.48 2.11
C ASN A 118 -9.78 -11.74 3.62
N ARG A 119 -9.48 -12.97 4.05
CA ARG A 119 -9.26 -13.29 5.46
C ARG A 119 -8.03 -12.59 6.01
N LEU A 120 -6.90 -12.64 5.29
CA LEU A 120 -5.68 -11.93 5.69
C LEU A 120 -5.95 -10.43 5.84
N ARG A 121 -6.61 -9.81 4.86
CA ARG A 121 -6.96 -8.37 4.91
C ARG A 121 -7.85 -8.00 6.08
N ALA A 122 -8.79 -8.88 6.45
CA ALA A 122 -9.71 -8.65 7.55
C ALA A 122 -9.15 -9.04 8.93
N SER A 123 -7.95 -9.63 9.00
CA SER A 123 -7.33 -10.07 10.24
C SER A 123 -6.64 -8.91 10.96
N GLU A 124 -6.32 -9.11 12.24
CA GLU A 124 -5.50 -8.17 13.03
C GLU A 124 -4.07 -8.04 12.52
N ARG A 125 -3.56 -9.07 11.79
CA ARG A 125 -2.21 -9.10 11.21
C ARG A 125 -2.25 -9.35 9.70
N PRO A 126 -2.70 -8.37 8.90
CA PRO A 126 -2.81 -8.54 7.44
C PRO A 126 -1.46 -8.69 6.76
N ARG A 127 -0.38 -8.18 7.35
CA ARG A 127 0.99 -8.20 6.85
C ARG A 127 1.85 -9.31 7.46
N ARG A 128 1.25 -10.27 8.19
CA ARG A 128 1.99 -11.30 8.97
C ARG A 128 3.13 -11.98 8.20
N LEU A 129 2.91 -12.36 6.95
CA LEU A 129 3.94 -13.01 6.14
C LEU A 129 5.18 -12.12 5.97
N PHE A 130 4.99 -10.86 5.71
CA PHE A 130 6.06 -9.88 5.56
C PHE A 130 6.77 -9.61 6.90
N GLU A 131 6.01 -9.44 7.96
CA GLU A 131 6.52 -9.20 9.32
C GLU A 131 7.38 -10.37 9.80
N ASP A 132 6.91 -11.60 9.64
CA ASP A 132 7.61 -12.80 10.10
C ASP A 132 8.87 -13.09 9.27
N VAL A 133 8.87 -12.79 7.96
CA VAL A 133 10.10 -12.85 7.14
C VAL A 133 11.13 -11.86 7.65
N ASN A 134 10.74 -10.62 7.93
CA ASN A 134 11.64 -9.60 8.47
C ASN A 134 12.14 -9.96 9.88
N ALA A 135 11.27 -10.50 10.75
CA ALA A 135 11.67 -10.97 12.09
C ALA A 135 12.69 -12.11 12.00
N THR A 136 12.45 -13.08 11.10
CA THR A 136 13.39 -14.18 10.84
C THR A 136 14.73 -13.66 10.32
N ALA A 137 14.71 -12.71 9.37
CA ALA A 137 15.92 -12.11 8.83
C ALA A 137 16.74 -11.35 9.92
N ARG A 138 16.04 -10.63 10.82
CA ARG A 138 16.69 -9.98 11.96
C ARG A 138 17.32 -11.00 12.92
N SER A 139 16.59 -12.06 13.30
CA SER A 139 17.10 -13.11 14.19
C SER A 139 18.29 -13.89 13.59
N ALA A 140 18.28 -14.09 12.27
CA ALA A 140 19.39 -14.67 11.52
C ALA A 140 20.57 -13.70 11.31
N GLY A 141 20.45 -12.45 11.75
CA GLY A 141 21.48 -11.42 11.60
C GLY A 141 21.70 -10.91 10.19
N LEU A 142 20.72 -11.10 9.30
CA LEU A 142 20.75 -10.57 7.94
C LEU A 142 20.40 -9.08 7.88
N LEU A 143 19.61 -8.56 8.81
CA LEU A 143 19.23 -7.14 8.90
C LEU A 143 20.01 -6.41 10.02
N ARG A 144 21.33 -6.51 10.00
CA ARG A 144 22.22 -5.82 10.97
C ARG A 144 22.62 -4.42 10.51
N GLY A 145 22.61 -4.19 9.19
CA GLY A 145 23.01 -2.93 8.59
C GLY A 145 22.03 -1.80 8.88
N ARG A 146 22.59 -0.59 9.05
CA ARG A 146 21.82 0.64 9.26
C ARG A 146 21.66 1.45 7.97
N ARG A 147 21.75 0.81 6.83
CA ARG A 147 21.53 1.44 5.51
C ARG A 147 20.12 1.13 5.01
N ARG A 148 19.43 2.16 4.53
CA ARG A 148 18.11 2.02 3.90
C ARG A 148 18.07 2.76 2.59
N VAL A 149 17.65 2.09 1.54
CA VAL A 149 17.35 2.69 0.25
C VAL A 149 15.85 2.87 0.14
N LEU A 150 15.43 4.10 -0.11
CA LEU A 150 14.02 4.45 -0.29
C LEU A 150 13.73 4.66 -1.77
N ASP A 151 12.69 4.02 -2.26
CA ASP A 151 12.21 4.18 -3.64
C ASP A 151 10.69 3.99 -3.70
N SER A 152 10.09 4.42 -4.80
CA SER A 152 8.68 4.22 -5.06
C SER A 152 8.42 3.65 -6.44
N THR A 153 7.43 2.78 -6.54
CA THR A 153 7.01 2.18 -7.80
C THR A 153 5.52 2.33 -8.03
N PRO A 154 5.07 2.67 -9.26
CA PRO A 154 3.66 2.63 -9.59
C PRO A 154 3.08 1.23 -9.47
N LEU A 155 1.96 1.11 -8.80
CA LEU A 155 1.10 -0.06 -8.85
C LEU A 155 0.06 0.19 -9.95
N LEU A 156 0.30 -0.42 -11.11
CA LEU A 156 -0.60 -0.29 -12.25
C LEU A 156 -1.84 -1.15 -11.99
N ASP A 157 -2.98 -0.50 -11.90
CA ASP A 157 -4.27 -1.17 -11.77
C ASP A 157 -5.19 -0.76 -12.94
N ALA A 158 -6.14 -1.64 -13.26
CA ALA A 158 -7.17 -1.37 -14.25
C ALA A 158 -8.29 -0.50 -13.64
N VAL A 159 -7.93 0.68 -13.16
CA VAL A 159 -8.89 1.62 -12.59
C VAL A 159 -9.82 2.14 -13.68
N ALA A 160 -11.12 1.94 -13.50
CA ALA A 160 -12.13 2.51 -14.37
C ALA A 160 -12.27 4.02 -14.10
N THR A 161 -11.43 4.82 -14.75
CA THR A 161 -11.50 6.29 -14.64
C THR A 161 -12.82 6.81 -15.18
N GLN A 162 -13.37 7.82 -14.52
CA GLN A 162 -14.68 8.39 -14.84
C GLN A 162 -14.58 9.90 -14.98
N ASP A 163 -15.32 10.46 -15.94
CA ASP A 163 -15.54 11.90 -16.02
C ASP A 163 -16.52 12.38 -14.93
N THR A 164 -16.56 13.69 -14.70
CA THR A 164 -17.36 14.34 -13.65
C THR A 164 -18.84 13.97 -13.71
N VAL A 165 -19.45 13.95 -14.91
CA VAL A 165 -20.87 13.58 -15.09
C VAL A 165 -21.11 12.14 -14.66
N THR A 166 -20.26 11.23 -15.10
CA THR A 166 -20.34 9.80 -14.74
C THR A 166 -20.15 9.60 -13.24
N GLN A 167 -19.19 10.31 -12.63
CA GLN A 167 -18.88 10.21 -11.19
C GLN A 167 -20.06 10.69 -10.33
N VAL A 168 -20.58 11.91 -10.58
CA VAL A 168 -21.70 12.45 -9.79
C VAL A 168 -22.91 11.55 -9.90
N ARG A 169 -23.26 11.11 -11.12
CA ARG A 169 -24.36 10.19 -11.34
C ARG A 169 -24.18 8.85 -10.65
N ALA A 170 -22.97 8.25 -10.74
CA ALA A 170 -22.66 6.98 -10.09
C ALA A 170 -22.71 7.08 -8.55
N ALA A 171 -22.24 8.20 -7.99
CA ALA A 171 -22.29 8.42 -6.54
C ALA A 171 -23.74 8.56 -6.03
N ILE A 172 -24.61 9.30 -6.74
CA ILE A 172 -26.06 9.38 -6.40
C ILE A 172 -26.68 7.97 -6.46
N ARG A 173 -26.42 7.21 -7.52
CA ARG A 173 -26.92 5.84 -7.67
C ARG A 173 -26.44 4.92 -6.56
N ARG A 174 -25.15 5.02 -6.16
CA ARG A 174 -24.59 4.26 -5.04
C ARG A 174 -25.32 4.61 -3.74
N LEU A 175 -25.53 5.90 -3.46
CA LEU A 175 -26.26 6.34 -2.29
C LEU A 175 -27.67 5.75 -2.26
N LEU A 176 -28.44 5.84 -3.35
CA LEU A 176 -29.77 5.27 -3.44
C LEU A 176 -29.78 3.75 -3.25
N ALA A 177 -28.84 3.04 -3.88
CA ALA A 177 -28.75 1.57 -3.77
C ALA A 177 -28.38 1.10 -2.37
N VAL A 178 -27.59 1.87 -1.62
CA VAL A 178 -27.26 1.58 -0.22
C VAL A 178 -28.45 1.91 0.65
N ALA A 179 -29.07 3.08 0.47
CA ALA A 179 -30.24 3.48 1.23
C ALA A 179 -31.42 2.51 1.06
N ASP A 180 -31.65 1.99 -0.15
CA ASP A 180 -32.71 0.97 -0.40
C ASP A 180 -32.51 -0.30 0.44
N ARG A 181 -31.27 -0.64 0.78
CA ARG A 181 -30.94 -1.84 1.56
C ARG A 181 -30.94 -1.59 3.06
N GLU A 182 -30.49 -0.41 3.49
CA GLU A 182 -30.25 -0.09 4.90
C GLU A 182 -31.35 0.74 5.54
N ASP A 183 -31.99 1.67 4.78
CA ASP A 183 -33.07 2.55 5.22
C ASP A 183 -33.98 2.96 4.04
N ALA A 184 -34.99 2.16 3.80
CA ALA A 184 -35.96 2.41 2.72
C ALA A 184 -36.73 3.75 2.86
N GLY A 185 -36.94 4.21 4.12
CA GLY A 185 -37.56 5.51 4.38
C GLY A 185 -36.69 6.67 3.94
N LEU A 186 -35.38 6.57 4.20
CA LEU A 186 -34.39 7.53 3.75
C LEU A 186 -34.26 7.50 2.22
N ALA A 187 -34.24 6.31 1.60
CA ALA A 187 -34.22 6.16 0.16
C ALA A 187 -35.40 6.88 -0.52
N ALA A 188 -36.59 6.72 0.03
CA ALA A 188 -37.78 7.41 -0.44
C ALA A 188 -37.67 8.94 -0.27
N ALA A 189 -37.18 9.41 0.90
CA ALA A 189 -36.99 10.83 1.15
C ALA A 189 -35.97 11.47 0.18
N VAL A 190 -34.87 10.77 -0.11
CA VAL A 190 -33.88 11.21 -1.11
C VAL A 190 -34.51 11.30 -2.49
N ARG A 191 -35.23 10.26 -2.93
CA ARG A 191 -35.91 10.28 -4.27
C ARG A 191 -36.88 11.43 -4.43
N MET A 192 -37.59 11.81 -3.39
CA MET A 192 -38.55 12.92 -3.44
C MET A 192 -37.94 14.28 -3.74
N VAL A 193 -36.64 14.48 -3.46
CA VAL A 193 -35.94 15.74 -3.69
C VAL A 193 -35.17 15.77 -5.01
N LEU A 194 -34.99 14.61 -5.66
CA LEU A 194 -34.33 14.54 -6.96
C LEU A 194 -35.26 15.10 -8.04
N ARG A 195 -34.71 15.84 -8.99
CA ARG A 195 -35.47 16.55 -10.00
C ARG A 195 -35.35 15.93 -11.40
N ARG A 196 -34.41 15.00 -11.57
CA ARG A 196 -34.20 14.36 -12.87
C ARG A 196 -35.22 13.25 -13.12
N ASP A 197 -35.75 13.21 -14.33
CA ASP A 197 -36.80 12.26 -14.75
C ASP A 197 -36.28 10.83 -14.92
N ASP A 198 -34.94 10.62 -15.02
CA ASP A 198 -34.37 9.30 -15.24
C ASP A 198 -34.21 8.48 -13.94
N GLU A 199 -34.63 9.00 -12.80
CA GLU A 199 -34.66 8.37 -11.48
C GLU A 199 -33.35 7.65 -11.08
N TYR A 200 -32.26 7.90 -11.82
CA TYR A 200 -30.96 7.23 -11.65
C TYR A 200 -31.00 5.69 -11.79
N ALA A 201 -31.99 5.15 -12.49
CA ALA A 201 -32.20 3.69 -12.59
C ALA A 201 -31.13 2.99 -13.45
N THR A 202 -30.64 3.67 -14.51
CA THR A 202 -29.70 3.08 -15.47
C THR A 202 -28.24 3.39 -15.16
N VAL A 203 -27.34 2.50 -15.60
CA VAL A 203 -25.88 2.69 -15.51
C VAL A 203 -25.39 3.55 -16.69
N GLY A 204 -24.30 4.28 -16.49
CA GLY A 204 -23.63 5.04 -17.54
C GLY A 204 -24.06 6.50 -17.62
N LYS A 205 -23.71 7.15 -18.74
CA LYS A 205 -24.04 8.54 -19.00
C LYS A 205 -25.52 8.68 -19.38
N PRO A 206 -26.19 9.72 -18.86
CA PRO A 206 -27.56 10.01 -19.28
C PRO A 206 -27.58 10.58 -20.73
N PRO A 207 -28.69 10.51 -21.42
CA PRO A 207 -28.86 11.15 -22.72
C PRO A 207 -28.57 12.66 -22.64
N CYS A 208 -27.76 13.16 -23.55
CA CYS A 208 -27.40 14.57 -23.66
C CYS A 208 -26.94 14.86 -25.10
N ASP A 209 -27.18 16.01 -25.62
CA ASP A 209 -26.46 16.50 -26.78
C ASP A 209 -25.04 16.91 -26.34
N TRP A 210 -24.07 16.00 -26.56
CA TRP A 210 -22.71 16.20 -26.12
C TRP A 210 -21.91 17.21 -26.93
N ASP A 211 -22.41 17.58 -28.10
CA ASP A 211 -21.82 18.60 -28.98
C ASP A 211 -22.28 20.00 -28.59
N ASP A 212 -23.47 20.14 -27.96
CA ASP A 212 -23.95 21.40 -27.43
C ASP A 212 -23.44 21.72 -26.03
N PRO A 213 -22.61 22.79 -25.86
CA PRO A 213 -22.11 23.20 -24.55
C PRO A 213 -23.24 23.57 -23.55
N ALA A 214 -24.33 24.15 -24.02
CA ALA A 214 -25.43 24.54 -23.14
C ALA A 214 -26.18 23.33 -22.58
N ALA A 215 -26.39 22.30 -23.43
CA ALA A 215 -26.98 21.04 -22.98
C ALA A 215 -26.08 20.31 -21.94
N ARG A 216 -24.74 20.33 -22.12
CA ARG A 216 -23.79 19.77 -21.13
C ARG A 216 -23.84 20.54 -19.83
N ASP A 217 -23.82 21.87 -19.85
CA ASP A 217 -23.88 22.68 -18.64
C ASP A 217 -25.20 22.46 -17.90
N ALA A 218 -26.32 22.40 -18.59
CA ALA A 218 -27.62 22.09 -17.99
C ALA A 218 -27.65 20.70 -17.33
N LEU A 219 -27.04 19.69 -17.97
CA LEU A 219 -26.92 18.36 -17.39
C LEU A 219 -26.08 18.36 -16.11
N VAL A 220 -24.90 19.03 -16.12
CA VAL A 220 -24.02 19.15 -14.95
C VAL A 220 -24.74 19.87 -13.82
N ASP A 221 -25.40 20.99 -14.10
CA ASP A 221 -26.19 21.75 -13.12
C ASP A 221 -27.26 20.89 -12.47
N ALA A 222 -28.03 20.15 -13.27
CA ALA A 222 -29.10 19.28 -12.78
C ALA A 222 -28.55 18.17 -11.87
N LEU A 223 -27.45 17.52 -12.25
CA LEU A 223 -26.81 16.45 -11.45
C LEU A 223 -26.25 16.99 -10.13
N VAL A 224 -25.58 18.15 -10.16
CA VAL A 224 -25.02 18.77 -8.96
C VAL A 224 -26.11 19.24 -8.00
N ARG A 225 -27.21 19.79 -8.51
CA ARG A 225 -28.35 20.16 -7.67
C ARG A 225 -29.02 18.95 -7.04
N ASP A 226 -29.16 17.86 -7.76
CA ASP A 226 -29.68 16.60 -7.21
C ASP A 226 -28.74 16.03 -6.14
N ALA A 227 -27.41 16.08 -6.35
CA ALA A 227 -26.44 15.67 -5.35
C ALA A 227 -26.54 16.51 -4.08
N HIS A 228 -26.63 17.85 -4.21
CA HIS A 228 -26.80 18.75 -3.07
C HIS A 228 -28.13 18.52 -2.36
N ALA A 229 -29.23 18.32 -3.09
CA ALA A 229 -30.54 18.03 -2.50
C ALA A 229 -30.52 16.71 -1.71
N ALA A 230 -29.89 15.67 -2.24
CA ALA A 230 -29.71 14.41 -1.53
C ALA A 230 -28.89 14.59 -0.26
N LEU A 231 -27.76 15.31 -0.31
CA LEU A 231 -26.91 15.59 0.85
C LEU A 231 -27.63 16.41 1.91
N LEU A 232 -28.52 17.34 1.53
CA LEU A 232 -29.35 18.10 2.48
C LEU A 232 -30.34 17.20 3.24
N VAL A 233 -30.91 16.17 2.60
CA VAL A 233 -31.77 15.17 3.27
C VAL A 233 -30.98 14.38 4.32
N LEU A 234 -29.69 14.14 4.08
CA LEU A 234 -28.79 13.41 4.99
C LEU A 234 -28.24 14.29 6.10
N HIS A 235 -28.27 15.61 5.95
CA HIS A 235 -27.64 16.53 6.89
C HIS A 235 -28.24 16.43 8.30
N GLY A 236 -27.36 16.34 9.30
CA GLY A 236 -27.76 16.22 10.71
C GLY A 236 -28.28 14.84 11.13
N ARG A 237 -28.21 13.83 10.25
CA ARG A 237 -28.52 12.44 10.58
C ARG A 237 -27.27 11.69 11.00
N GLU A 238 -27.41 10.79 11.96
CA GLU A 238 -26.35 9.83 12.28
C GLU A 238 -26.36 8.73 11.20
N LEU A 239 -25.34 8.73 10.37
CA LEU A 239 -25.14 7.72 9.31
C LEU A 239 -24.04 6.76 9.74
N ALA A 240 -24.22 5.47 9.47
CA ALA A 240 -23.24 4.44 9.77
C ALA A 240 -23.02 3.51 8.56
N GLY A 241 -21.91 2.77 8.59
CA GLY A 241 -21.61 1.75 7.58
C GLY A 241 -21.60 2.25 6.15
N GLY A 242 -22.19 1.48 5.24
CA GLY A 242 -22.19 1.77 3.82
C GLY A 242 -22.89 3.06 3.43
N LEU A 243 -23.87 3.51 4.24
CA LEU A 243 -24.58 4.75 3.98
C LEU A 243 -23.72 5.98 4.25
N ALA A 244 -22.92 5.96 5.34
CA ALA A 244 -21.95 7.02 5.63
C ALA A 244 -20.89 7.13 4.50
N GLU A 245 -20.31 6.01 4.09
CA GLU A 245 -19.33 5.95 3.00
C GLU A 245 -19.91 6.49 1.67
N ALA A 246 -21.16 6.12 1.35
CA ALA A 246 -21.81 6.58 0.12
C ALA A 246 -22.12 8.08 0.15
N ALA A 247 -22.48 8.62 1.30
CA ALA A 247 -22.73 10.05 1.50
C ALA A 247 -21.42 10.86 1.41
N GLU A 248 -20.35 10.39 2.03
CA GLU A 248 -19.02 11.01 1.95
C GLU A 248 -18.49 11.03 0.51
N LEU A 249 -18.62 9.91 -0.20
CA LEU A 249 -18.23 9.83 -1.61
C LEU A 249 -19.03 10.82 -2.47
N LEU A 250 -20.37 10.91 -2.26
CA LEU A 250 -21.21 11.85 -3.00
C LEU A 250 -20.79 13.30 -2.73
N ALA A 251 -20.56 13.66 -1.46
CA ALA A 251 -20.13 14.99 -1.07
C ALA A 251 -18.77 15.36 -1.70
N LEU A 252 -17.84 14.41 -1.74
CA LEU A 252 -16.51 14.60 -2.33
C LEU A 252 -16.62 14.81 -3.84
N VAL A 253 -17.30 13.92 -4.54
CA VAL A 253 -17.41 13.94 -6.02
C VAL A 253 -18.21 15.16 -6.51
N ALA A 254 -19.28 15.56 -5.81
CA ALA A 254 -20.09 16.72 -6.17
C ALA A 254 -19.35 18.06 -5.96
N GLY A 255 -18.28 18.07 -5.13
CA GLY A 255 -17.53 19.29 -4.80
C GLY A 255 -16.15 19.41 -5.45
N GLN A 256 -15.64 18.36 -6.10
CA GLN A 256 -14.22 18.37 -6.51
C GLN A 256 -13.93 19.10 -7.83
N ASP A 257 -14.78 18.96 -8.83
CA ASP A 257 -14.54 19.47 -10.20
C ASP A 257 -15.70 20.35 -10.70
N VAL A 258 -16.38 21.02 -9.80
CA VAL A 258 -17.56 21.82 -10.13
C VAL A 258 -17.39 23.23 -9.55
N GLU A 259 -17.75 24.22 -10.34
CA GLU A 259 -17.81 25.62 -9.92
C GLU A 259 -19.17 26.22 -10.28
N GLN A 260 -19.67 27.12 -9.44
CA GLN A 260 -20.89 27.86 -9.72
C GLN A 260 -20.54 29.17 -10.42
N GLY A 261 -21.11 29.39 -11.61
CA GLY A 261 -20.95 30.65 -12.33
C GLY A 261 -21.70 31.80 -11.66
N GLU A 262 -21.45 33.03 -12.13
CA GLU A 262 -22.17 34.25 -11.68
C GLU A 262 -23.68 34.17 -11.95
N ASP A 263 -24.07 33.41 -12.96
CA ASP A 263 -25.47 33.12 -13.33
C ASP A 263 -26.11 32.05 -12.42
N GLY A 264 -25.38 31.53 -11.43
CA GLY A 264 -25.87 30.53 -10.52
C GLY A 264 -25.92 29.11 -11.08
N VAL A 265 -25.43 28.87 -12.31
CA VAL A 265 -25.39 27.58 -12.97
C VAL A 265 -24.09 26.86 -12.61
N PHE A 266 -24.18 25.58 -12.22
CA PHE A 266 -23.01 24.74 -11.97
C PHE A 266 -22.41 24.22 -13.26
N ARG A 267 -21.09 24.32 -13.38
CA ARG A 267 -20.30 23.88 -14.53
C ARG A 267 -19.09 23.10 -14.09
N ILE A 268 -18.54 22.30 -15.00
CA ILE A 268 -17.24 21.64 -14.76
C ILE A 268 -16.17 22.73 -14.62
N ALA A 269 -15.42 22.68 -13.52
CA ALA A 269 -14.34 23.62 -13.24
C ALA A 269 -13.22 23.51 -14.29
N ARG A 270 -12.61 24.65 -14.62
CA ARG A 270 -11.47 24.67 -15.56
C ARG A 270 -10.21 24.02 -15.02
N ARG A 271 -10.11 23.88 -13.71
CA ARG A 271 -8.96 23.28 -13.04
C ARG A 271 -9.38 22.00 -12.32
N VAL A 272 -8.60 20.97 -12.49
CA VAL A 272 -8.77 19.70 -11.78
C VAL A 272 -8.41 19.88 -10.31
N ALA A 273 -9.20 19.35 -9.40
CA ALA A 273 -8.91 19.33 -7.98
C ALA A 273 -7.60 18.55 -7.73
N ARG A 274 -6.78 19.05 -6.79
CA ARG A 274 -5.45 18.48 -6.52
C ARG A 274 -5.51 17.01 -6.08
N ASP A 275 -6.54 16.65 -5.32
CA ASP A 275 -6.77 15.30 -4.79
C ASP A 275 -8.06 14.69 -5.36
N ARG A 276 -8.20 14.80 -6.68
CA ARG A 276 -9.37 14.33 -7.40
C ARG A 276 -9.54 12.82 -7.27
N VAL A 277 -10.72 12.38 -6.81
CA VAL A 277 -11.17 11.01 -6.97
C VAL A 277 -11.39 10.73 -8.46
N ILE A 278 -10.79 9.68 -8.98
CA ILE A 278 -10.85 9.35 -10.42
C ILE A 278 -11.87 8.25 -10.73
N SER A 279 -12.31 7.53 -9.70
CA SER A 279 -13.27 6.43 -9.83
C SER A 279 -14.18 6.36 -8.60
N THR A 280 -15.48 6.16 -8.82
CA THR A 280 -16.43 5.88 -7.73
C THR A 280 -16.45 4.41 -7.33
N VAL A 281 -15.86 3.53 -8.15
CA VAL A 281 -15.71 2.10 -7.85
C VAL A 281 -14.52 1.88 -6.92
N ASP A 282 -13.45 2.63 -7.16
CA ASP A 282 -12.24 2.65 -6.36
C ASP A 282 -11.91 4.09 -5.93
N PRO A 283 -12.51 4.57 -4.83
CA PRO A 283 -12.39 5.98 -4.41
C PRO A 283 -11.01 6.36 -3.87
N GLU A 284 -10.15 5.41 -3.57
CA GLU A 284 -8.79 5.65 -3.06
C GLU A 284 -7.77 5.82 -4.19
N ALA A 285 -8.08 5.32 -5.39
CA ALA A 285 -7.23 5.47 -6.56
C ALA A 285 -7.07 6.94 -6.98
N ARG A 286 -5.87 7.31 -7.42
CA ARG A 286 -5.52 8.67 -7.83
C ARG A 286 -4.75 8.69 -9.14
N HIS A 287 -4.74 9.86 -9.80
CA HIS A 287 -3.79 10.14 -10.87
C HIS A 287 -2.40 10.40 -10.30
N GLY A 288 -1.41 9.71 -10.80
CA GLY A 288 -0.01 9.87 -10.45
C GLY A 288 0.88 10.23 -11.63
N HIS A 289 2.10 10.70 -11.33
CA HIS A 289 3.11 11.03 -12.32
C HIS A 289 4.43 10.38 -11.93
N LYS A 290 5.02 9.61 -12.84
CA LYS A 290 6.42 9.18 -12.71
C LYS A 290 7.36 10.24 -13.31
N SER A 291 6.89 10.96 -14.33
CA SER A 291 7.56 12.11 -14.95
C SER A 291 6.51 13.04 -15.55
N ARG A 292 6.93 14.21 -16.08
CA ARG A 292 6.01 15.13 -16.78
C ARG A 292 5.22 14.49 -17.91
N SER A 293 5.79 13.49 -18.58
CA SER A 293 5.19 12.80 -19.73
C SER A 293 4.65 11.41 -19.41
N ARG A 294 4.88 10.89 -18.20
CA ARG A 294 4.49 9.53 -17.82
C ARG A 294 3.56 9.57 -16.63
N THR A 295 2.29 9.53 -16.93
CA THR A 295 1.19 9.47 -15.96
C THR A 295 0.74 8.01 -15.76
N PHE A 296 0.11 7.73 -14.64
CA PHE A 296 -0.54 6.46 -14.34
C PHE A 296 -1.69 6.68 -13.37
N ASP A 297 -2.61 5.72 -13.34
CA ASP A 297 -3.78 5.73 -12.46
C ASP A 297 -3.68 4.58 -11.48
N GLY A 298 -4.09 4.82 -10.25
CA GLY A 298 -4.09 3.80 -9.20
C GLY A 298 -3.31 4.20 -7.96
N TYR A 299 -2.28 3.43 -7.64
CA TYR A 299 -1.55 3.49 -6.38
C TYR A 299 -0.05 3.56 -6.59
N LYS A 300 0.66 3.91 -5.53
CA LYS A 300 2.11 3.89 -5.46
C LYS A 300 2.54 3.05 -4.26
N ALA A 301 3.43 2.10 -4.48
CA ALA A 301 4.13 1.42 -3.41
C ALA A 301 5.43 2.16 -3.11
N HIS A 302 5.63 2.49 -1.86
CA HIS A 302 6.85 3.05 -1.32
C HIS A 302 7.58 1.96 -0.55
N LEU A 303 8.86 1.82 -0.76
CA LEU A 303 9.67 0.72 -0.27
C LEU A 303 10.88 1.26 0.50
N ALA A 304 11.19 0.63 1.62
CA ALA A 304 12.48 0.73 2.28
C ALA A 304 13.20 -0.61 2.14
N VAL A 305 14.44 -0.59 1.65
CA VAL A 305 15.21 -1.79 1.33
C VAL A 305 16.55 -1.74 2.04
N ASP A 306 16.94 -2.84 2.68
CA ASP A 306 18.32 -3.06 3.11
C ASP A 306 19.17 -3.38 1.87
N PRO A 307 20.15 -2.52 1.50
CA PRO A 307 20.93 -2.74 0.28
C PRO A 307 21.96 -3.86 0.39
N ASP A 308 22.29 -4.31 1.59
CA ASP A 308 23.31 -5.33 1.81
C ASP A 308 22.77 -6.74 1.52
N ASN A 309 21.50 -6.97 1.85
CA ASN A 309 20.85 -8.26 1.69
C ASN A 309 19.65 -8.20 0.74
N GLU A 310 19.40 -7.05 0.11
CA GLU A 310 18.28 -6.81 -0.83
C GLU A 310 16.90 -7.16 -0.23
N LEU A 311 16.77 -6.99 1.10
CA LEU A 311 15.53 -7.27 1.81
C LEU A 311 14.68 -6.02 1.93
N ILE A 312 13.40 -6.13 1.59
CA ILE A 312 12.43 -5.06 1.84
C ILE A 312 12.14 -5.04 3.34
N THR A 313 12.53 -3.95 4.02
CA THR A 313 12.35 -3.78 5.46
C THR A 313 11.02 -3.14 5.81
N ASN A 314 10.49 -2.31 4.94
CA ASN A 314 9.16 -1.74 5.08
C ASN A 314 8.51 -1.45 3.72
N VAL A 315 7.18 -1.41 3.70
CA VAL A 315 6.37 -1.09 2.52
C VAL A 315 5.12 -0.34 2.93
N THR A 316 4.82 0.75 2.22
CA THR A 316 3.57 1.51 2.38
C THR A 316 2.95 1.74 1.01
N VAL A 317 1.63 1.58 0.91
CA VAL A 317 0.87 1.81 -0.33
C VAL A 317 -0.02 3.03 -0.14
N THR A 318 0.05 3.96 -1.09
CA THR A 318 -0.74 5.19 -1.08
C THR A 318 -1.42 5.42 -2.43
N GLY A 319 -2.32 6.39 -2.48
CA GLY A 319 -2.81 6.89 -3.76
C GLY A 319 -1.65 7.42 -4.63
N ALA A 320 -1.77 7.28 -5.94
CA ALA A 320 -0.69 7.57 -6.89
C ALA A 320 -0.14 9.01 -6.84
N ASN A 321 -0.91 9.96 -6.31
CA ASN A 321 -0.54 11.38 -6.18
C ASN A 321 0.19 11.73 -4.87
N THR A 322 0.36 10.79 -3.94
CA THR A 322 1.05 11.03 -2.67
C THR A 322 2.55 11.27 -2.92
N PRO A 323 3.12 12.40 -2.45
CA PRO A 323 4.55 12.63 -2.53
C PRO A 323 5.33 11.59 -1.71
N ASP A 324 6.48 11.16 -2.23
CA ASP A 324 7.30 10.11 -1.59
C ASP A 324 7.78 10.52 -0.20
N ARG A 325 8.09 11.80 0.02
CA ARG A 325 8.48 12.36 1.32
C ARG A 325 7.41 12.27 2.41
N ASP A 326 6.13 12.21 2.02
CA ASP A 326 5.03 12.25 3.00
C ASP A 326 4.88 10.92 3.77
N VAL A 327 5.54 9.84 3.29
CA VAL A 327 5.55 8.50 3.89
C VAL A 327 6.90 8.12 4.51
N LEU A 328 7.80 9.09 4.66
CA LEU A 328 9.16 8.86 5.16
C LEU A 328 9.17 8.17 6.53
N ASP A 329 8.34 8.67 7.47
CA ASP A 329 8.27 8.13 8.83
C ASP A 329 7.79 6.69 8.82
N ASP A 330 6.73 6.41 8.05
CA ASP A 330 6.18 5.05 7.93
C ASP A 330 7.22 4.07 7.37
N LEU A 331 8.07 4.53 6.45
CA LEU A 331 9.11 3.68 5.85
C LEU A 331 10.29 3.42 6.78
N LEU A 332 10.63 4.38 7.64
CA LEU A 332 11.75 4.28 8.57
C LEU A 332 11.35 3.75 9.95
N ASP A 333 10.03 3.64 10.22
CA ASP A 333 9.54 3.06 11.47
C ASP A 333 9.72 1.53 11.47
N GLU A 334 10.85 1.08 12.01
CA GLU A 334 11.14 -0.35 12.19
C GLU A 334 10.46 -0.95 13.43
N THR A 335 9.83 -0.12 14.27
CA THR A 335 9.13 -0.55 15.49
C THR A 335 7.70 -1.00 15.23
N SER A 336 7.12 -0.63 14.09
CA SER A 336 5.77 -1.03 13.65
C SER A 336 5.62 -2.53 13.34
N THR A 337 6.71 -3.30 13.43
CA THR A 337 6.61 -4.76 13.51
C THR A 337 6.34 -5.13 14.95
N ALA A 338 5.06 -5.35 15.28
CA ALA A 338 4.61 -5.81 16.59
C ALA A 338 5.59 -6.86 17.17
N ASP A 339 5.96 -6.63 18.43
CA ASP A 339 6.71 -7.56 19.25
C ASP A 339 6.09 -8.98 19.14
N PRO A 340 6.74 -9.96 18.52
CA PRO A 340 6.22 -11.32 18.55
C PRO A 340 6.36 -11.81 19.97
N GLY A 341 5.26 -11.75 20.74
CA GLY A 341 5.21 -12.27 22.08
C GLY A 341 5.95 -13.58 22.18
N SER A 342 7.06 -13.54 22.92
CA SER A 342 7.78 -14.65 23.52
C SER A 342 7.49 -16.04 22.92
N VAL A 343 8.16 -16.37 21.83
CA VAL A 343 8.40 -17.77 21.48
C VAL A 343 9.64 -18.19 22.23
N ALA A 344 9.45 -19.09 23.21
CA ALA A 344 10.50 -19.68 24.01
C ALA A 344 11.63 -20.17 23.09
N GLU A 345 12.84 -19.75 23.38
CA GLU A 345 14.05 -20.24 22.74
C GLU A 345 14.10 -21.77 22.83
N PRO A 346 14.28 -22.51 21.75
CA PRO A 346 14.78 -23.86 21.83
C PRO A 346 16.28 -23.77 22.03
N ALA A 347 16.75 -24.26 23.17
CA ALA A 347 18.16 -24.44 23.50
C ALA A 347 18.85 -25.19 22.34
N VAL A 348 19.80 -24.54 21.70
CA VAL A 348 20.72 -25.16 20.75
C VAL A 348 21.90 -25.69 21.59
N GLU A 349 21.94 -26.99 21.80
CA GLU A 349 23.16 -27.64 22.30
C GLU A 349 24.29 -27.50 21.28
N PRO A 350 25.52 -27.18 21.69
CA PRO A 350 26.65 -27.08 20.77
C PRO A 350 27.10 -28.48 20.38
N ALA A 351 27.02 -28.84 19.13
CA ALA A 351 27.68 -30.02 18.60
C ALA A 351 29.20 -29.84 18.68
N SER A 352 29.81 -30.64 19.49
CA SER A 352 31.26 -30.82 19.59
C SER A 352 31.78 -31.61 18.39
N GLY A 353 32.87 -31.16 17.79
CA GLY A 353 33.70 -32.10 17.06
C GLY A 353 34.42 -31.58 15.81
N SER A 354 35.69 -31.33 16.04
CA SER A 354 36.87 -31.58 15.20
C SER A 354 37.29 -30.53 14.19
N GLU A 355 38.41 -29.92 14.55
CA GLU A 355 39.38 -29.28 13.63
C GLU A 355 39.94 -30.27 12.61
N PRO A 356 40.38 -29.81 11.45
CA PRO A 356 41.79 -30.00 11.15
C PRO A 356 42.52 -28.74 10.63
N ALA A 357 43.70 -28.61 11.20
CA ALA A 357 45.00 -28.09 10.76
C ALA A 357 45.12 -27.15 9.56
N ALA A 358 45.93 -26.16 9.86
CA ALA A 358 46.49 -25.12 9.03
C ALA A 358 47.25 -25.61 7.78
N ASP A 359 47.21 -24.81 6.73
CA ASP A 359 48.41 -24.47 5.96
C ASP A 359 48.36 -22.99 5.54
N ALA A 360 49.44 -22.32 5.76
CA ALA A 360 49.74 -20.93 5.46
C ALA A 360 50.18 -20.79 3.98
N ASP A 361 49.80 -19.72 3.30
CA ASP A 361 50.78 -18.84 2.66
C ASP A 361 50.15 -17.55 2.08
N ASP A 362 50.72 -16.48 2.50
CA ASP A 362 51.27 -15.24 1.94
C ASP A 362 50.43 -14.34 0.98
N GLY A 363 50.34 -13.09 1.42
CA GLY A 363 50.65 -11.91 0.63
C GLY A 363 49.51 -11.02 0.10
N GLY A 364 49.33 -9.84 0.71
CA GLY A 364 48.82 -8.71 -0.04
C GLY A 364 47.96 -7.69 0.72
N ASP A 365 48.62 -6.66 1.21
CA ASP A 365 48.09 -5.48 1.89
C ASP A 365 46.96 -4.78 1.14
N ALA A 366 45.87 -4.48 1.82
CA ALA A 366 45.09 -3.25 1.66
C ALA A 366 44.35 -2.94 2.94
N GLU A 367 44.89 -2.02 3.70
CA GLU A 367 44.25 -1.43 4.88
C GLU A 367 42.90 -0.77 4.49
N HIS A 368 41.83 -1.24 5.10
CA HIS A 368 40.64 -0.42 5.32
C HIS A 368 40.13 -0.66 6.74
N GLY A 369 40.23 0.41 7.52
CA GLY A 369 39.98 0.48 8.91
C GLY A 369 38.66 -0.09 9.36
N THR A 370 38.70 -1.13 10.16
CA THR A 370 37.59 -1.62 10.96
C THR A 370 37.54 -0.76 12.23
N GLY A 371 36.65 0.22 12.22
CA GLY A 371 36.15 0.83 13.45
C GLY A 371 35.11 -0.09 14.07
N ALA A 372 35.57 -0.93 15.00
CA ALA A 372 34.67 -1.56 15.96
C ALA A 372 34.22 -0.48 16.91
N ASP A 373 32.93 -0.24 17.02
CA ASP A 373 32.39 0.44 18.18
C ASP A 373 31.19 -0.33 18.73
N GLY A 374 31.41 -0.87 19.92
CA GLY A 374 30.37 -1.36 20.78
C GLY A 374 29.84 -0.20 21.60
N GLY A 375 28.55 0.03 21.56
CA GLY A 375 27.89 1.03 22.39
C GLY A 375 26.43 1.10 22.00
N GLY A 376 25.55 0.51 22.80
CA GLY A 376 24.10 0.73 22.64
C GLY A 376 23.78 2.19 22.86
N ASP A 377 23.24 2.81 21.84
CA ASP A 377 22.32 3.94 21.86
C ASP A 377 21.85 4.16 20.43
N ALA A 378 20.67 4.69 20.26
CA ALA A 378 19.94 4.86 18.99
C ALA A 378 20.75 5.60 17.92
N ALA A 379 21.76 4.94 17.36
CA ALA A 379 22.55 5.49 16.28
C ALA A 379 21.70 5.49 15.02
N GLY A 380 21.67 6.65 14.33
CA GLY A 380 20.86 6.89 13.14
C GLY A 380 21.17 5.95 11.98
N MET A 381 20.26 5.89 11.01
CA MET A 381 20.42 5.15 9.76
C MET A 381 21.05 6.02 8.68
N ALA A 382 21.78 5.39 7.74
CA ALA A 382 22.16 6.02 6.49
C ALA A 382 21.04 5.80 5.46
N VAL A 383 20.34 6.86 5.11
CA VAL A 383 19.16 6.84 4.25
C VAL A 383 19.50 7.31 2.85
N PHE A 384 19.37 6.44 1.87
CA PHE A 384 19.60 6.70 0.46
C PHE A 384 18.26 6.90 -0.26
N GLY A 385 18.14 7.96 -1.03
CA GLY A 385 16.93 8.27 -1.79
C GLY A 385 17.21 9.03 -3.07
N ASP A 386 16.24 9.07 -3.97
CA ASP A 386 16.29 9.89 -5.17
C ASP A 386 16.00 11.38 -4.85
N SER A 387 15.83 12.19 -5.88
CA SER A 387 15.53 13.62 -5.73
C SER A 387 14.17 13.93 -5.08
N ALA A 388 13.27 12.96 -4.96
CA ALA A 388 11.98 13.14 -4.31
C ALA A 388 12.12 13.32 -2.78
N TYR A 389 13.23 12.82 -2.21
CA TYR A 389 13.57 12.93 -0.79
C TYR A 389 14.59 14.06 -0.49
N ALA A 390 14.96 14.86 -1.49
CA ALA A 390 16.03 15.86 -1.38
C ALA A 390 15.55 17.29 -1.07
N ASP A 391 14.31 17.48 -0.64
CA ASP A 391 13.86 18.82 -0.19
C ASP A 391 14.34 19.12 1.25
N GLY A 392 14.50 20.41 1.55
CA GLY A 392 15.10 20.84 2.82
C GLY A 392 14.33 20.35 4.05
N ALA A 393 12.99 20.30 3.99
CA ALA A 393 12.19 19.85 5.14
C ALA A 393 12.37 18.35 5.40
N THR A 394 12.54 17.55 4.34
CA THR A 394 12.83 16.12 4.45
C THR A 394 14.21 15.88 5.03
N LEU A 395 15.22 16.65 4.58
CA LEU A 395 16.59 16.55 5.09
C LEU A 395 16.68 16.98 6.57
N ASP A 396 16.01 18.07 6.94
CA ASP A 396 15.94 18.54 8.33
C ASP A 396 15.30 17.46 9.22
N LYS A 397 14.22 16.83 8.77
CA LYS A 397 13.52 15.78 9.50
C LYS A 397 14.39 14.54 9.71
N LEU A 398 15.15 14.12 8.69
CA LEU A 398 16.09 13.02 8.80
C LEU A 398 17.22 13.35 9.80
N ALA A 399 17.75 14.56 9.76
CA ALA A 399 18.79 15.02 10.67
C ALA A 399 18.28 15.10 12.13
N GLU A 400 17.06 15.63 12.35
CA GLU A 400 16.43 15.66 13.67
C GLU A 400 16.20 14.26 14.26
N ALA A 401 15.89 13.26 13.38
CA ALA A 401 15.79 11.85 13.77
C ALA A 401 17.17 11.16 13.94
N GLY A 402 18.26 11.88 13.73
CA GLY A 402 19.63 11.37 13.83
C GLY A 402 20.06 10.52 12.63
N HIS A 403 19.36 10.59 11.52
CA HIS A 403 19.70 9.85 10.29
C HIS A 403 20.62 10.67 9.39
N GLU A 404 21.51 10.00 8.66
CA GLU A 404 22.36 10.58 7.65
C GLU A 404 21.72 10.41 6.27
N ALA A 405 21.49 11.51 5.55
CA ALA A 405 20.78 11.51 4.27
C ALA A 405 21.74 11.53 3.07
N PHE A 406 21.59 10.56 2.18
CA PHE A 406 22.31 10.45 0.90
C PHE A 406 21.30 10.57 -0.24
N THR A 407 20.97 11.80 -0.61
CA THR A 407 19.95 12.07 -1.63
C THR A 407 20.53 12.85 -2.80
N LYS A 408 20.04 12.55 -4.01
CA LYS A 408 20.43 13.30 -5.19
C LYS A 408 19.70 14.62 -5.25
N VAL A 409 20.38 15.71 -4.86
CA VAL A 409 19.81 17.05 -4.96
C VAL A 409 19.69 17.43 -6.45
N PRO A 410 18.50 17.76 -6.96
CA PRO A 410 18.33 18.20 -8.33
C PRO A 410 19.04 19.54 -8.55
N SER A 411 19.75 19.68 -9.66
CA SER A 411 20.30 20.96 -10.08
C SER A 411 19.15 21.88 -10.48
N VAL A 412 18.75 22.75 -9.58
CA VAL A 412 17.71 23.76 -9.87
C VAL A 412 18.38 24.97 -10.51
N ARG A 413 18.02 25.27 -11.76
CA ARG A 413 18.42 26.50 -12.44
C ARG A 413 17.39 27.58 -12.19
N ASN A 414 17.85 28.79 -11.90
CA ASN A 414 16.96 29.94 -11.80
C ASN A 414 16.47 30.39 -13.20
N ALA A 415 15.56 31.37 -13.25
CA ALA A 415 15.03 31.91 -14.51
C ALA A 415 16.10 32.50 -15.45
N LYS A 416 17.30 32.79 -14.95
CA LYS A 416 18.44 33.29 -15.70
C LYS A 416 19.42 32.18 -16.13
N GLY A 417 19.13 30.92 -15.81
CA GLY A 417 19.93 29.76 -16.22
C GLY A 417 21.06 29.38 -15.27
N TYR A 418 21.25 30.06 -14.14
CA TYR A 418 22.27 29.70 -13.15
C TYR A 418 21.84 28.48 -12.33
N SER A 419 22.77 27.55 -12.12
CA SER A 419 22.57 26.42 -11.23
C SER A 419 22.79 26.84 -9.77
N LYS A 420 22.30 26.05 -8.83
CA LYS A 420 22.48 26.26 -7.41
C LYS A 420 23.95 26.25 -7.00
N ASP A 421 24.75 25.41 -7.67
CA ASP A 421 26.15 25.17 -7.38
C ASP A 421 27.07 26.32 -7.83
N GLU A 422 26.54 27.26 -8.63
CA GLU A 422 27.25 28.46 -9.06
C GLU A 422 27.16 29.60 -8.05
N PHE A 423 26.36 29.42 -6.96
CA PHE A 423 26.26 30.41 -5.87
C PHE A 423 27.18 30.03 -4.72
N GLY A 424 28.02 30.95 -4.31
CA GLY A 424 28.78 30.83 -3.05
C GLY A 424 27.83 31.08 -1.87
N ILE A 425 27.66 30.06 -1.03
CA ILE A 425 26.82 30.15 0.17
C ILE A 425 27.73 30.13 1.39
N ASP A 426 27.67 31.21 2.16
CA ASP A 426 28.36 31.33 3.43
C ASP A 426 27.30 31.26 4.55
N THR A 427 27.26 30.11 5.19
CA THR A 427 26.29 29.82 6.26
C THR A 427 26.63 30.55 7.56
N ASP A 428 27.91 30.83 7.81
CA ASP A 428 28.38 31.52 9.02
C ASP A 428 28.09 33.01 8.94
N ALA A 429 28.33 33.62 7.78
CA ALA A 429 27.99 34.98 7.50
C ALA A 429 26.50 35.19 7.13
N GLY A 430 25.76 34.12 6.91
CA GLY A 430 24.36 34.16 6.49
C GLY A 430 24.17 34.86 5.14
N THR A 431 25.09 34.65 4.17
CA THR A 431 25.09 35.34 2.88
C THR A 431 25.19 34.38 1.71
N ALA A 432 24.58 34.72 0.57
CA ALA A 432 24.71 34.04 -0.69
C ALA A 432 25.27 35.02 -1.75
N THR A 433 26.33 34.60 -2.44
CA THR A 433 26.97 35.33 -3.54
C THR A 433 26.56 34.70 -4.88
N CYS A 434 25.94 35.47 -5.78
CA CYS A 434 25.59 34.98 -7.10
C CYS A 434 26.81 34.90 -8.04
N PRO A 435 26.75 34.17 -9.18
CA PRO A 435 27.86 34.08 -10.15
C PRO A 435 28.31 35.46 -10.72
N ALA A 436 27.45 36.46 -10.64
CA ALA A 436 27.79 37.84 -11.04
C ALA A 436 28.42 38.66 -9.92
N GLY A 437 28.76 38.07 -8.77
CA GLY A 437 29.41 38.74 -7.63
C GLY A 437 28.50 39.52 -6.68
N HIS A 438 27.18 39.48 -6.88
CA HIS A 438 26.26 40.17 -5.95
C HIS A 438 26.04 39.33 -4.70
N VAL A 439 26.22 39.93 -3.54
CA VAL A 439 26.00 39.35 -2.21
C VAL A 439 24.61 39.69 -1.69
N ALA A 440 23.87 38.75 -1.21
CA ALA A 440 22.57 38.94 -0.58
C ALA A 440 22.49 38.13 0.73
N PRO A 441 21.80 38.65 1.77
CA PRO A 441 21.60 37.88 2.99
C PRO A 441 20.66 36.70 2.76
N ILE A 442 21.01 35.57 3.36
CA ILE A 442 20.12 34.39 3.40
C ILE A 442 19.00 34.73 4.38
N ARG A 443 17.77 34.76 3.90
CA ARG A 443 16.61 34.99 4.75
C ARG A 443 15.94 33.62 4.99
N PRO A 444 15.65 33.24 6.24
CA PRO A 444 14.85 32.06 6.51
C PRO A 444 13.49 32.22 5.78
N ARG A 445 13.03 31.18 5.17
CA ARG A 445 11.70 31.16 4.56
C ARG A 445 10.70 31.47 5.67
N ARG A 446 10.01 32.63 5.57
CA ARG A 446 8.86 32.88 6.45
C ARG A 446 7.98 31.64 6.36
N PRO A 447 7.54 31.04 7.51
CA PRO A 447 6.49 30.06 7.48
C PRO A 447 5.40 30.66 6.58
N ALA A 448 4.94 29.89 5.59
CA ALA A 448 3.82 30.34 4.78
C ALA A 448 2.73 30.67 5.81
N GLU A 449 2.36 31.95 5.95
CA GLU A 449 1.16 32.28 6.71
C GLU A 449 0.11 31.31 6.20
N PRO A 450 -0.60 30.60 7.10
CA PRO A 450 -1.66 29.72 6.64
C PRO A 450 -2.52 30.63 5.76
N SER A 451 -2.44 30.45 4.46
CA SER A 451 -3.28 31.14 3.50
C SER A 451 -4.63 31.06 4.17
N GLN A 452 -5.25 32.21 4.46
CA GLN A 452 -6.64 32.21 4.89
C GLN A 452 -7.39 31.50 3.80
N LYS A 453 -7.37 30.15 3.92
CA LYS A 453 -8.28 29.32 3.17
C LYS A 453 -9.61 29.87 3.60
N SER A 454 -10.23 30.62 2.67
CA SER A 454 -11.64 30.89 2.73
C SER A 454 -12.25 29.68 3.42
N THR A 455 -12.73 29.86 4.63
CA THR A 455 -13.52 28.89 5.37
C THR A 455 -14.83 28.73 4.61
N ARG A 456 -14.74 28.10 3.42
CA ARG A 456 -15.89 27.46 2.84
C ARG A 456 -16.16 26.29 3.78
N HIS A 457 -17.21 26.44 4.55
CA HIS A 457 -17.75 25.43 5.45
C HIS A 457 -17.66 24.06 4.79
N ARG A 458 -16.73 23.26 5.24
CA ARG A 458 -16.75 21.83 5.06
C ARG A 458 -17.81 21.35 6.04
N PRO A 459 -18.92 20.73 5.61
CA PRO A 459 -19.84 20.16 6.57
C PRO A 459 -19.08 19.04 7.28
N THR A 460 -18.74 19.29 8.53
CA THR A 460 -18.21 18.27 9.44
C THR A 460 -19.38 17.36 9.79
N LEU A 461 -19.47 16.22 9.13
CA LEU A 461 -20.24 15.09 9.65
C LEU A 461 -19.51 14.63 10.92
N ASN A 462 -20.19 14.79 12.06
CA ASN A 462 -19.65 14.48 13.37
C ASN A 462 -19.62 12.94 13.52
N THR A 463 -18.50 12.31 13.14
CA THR A 463 -18.28 10.88 13.39
C THR A 463 -17.78 10.71 14.81
N ASN A 464 -18.70 10.66 15.77
CA ASN A 464 -18.39 10.15 17.10
C ASN A 464 -18.17 8.64 17.02
N ARG A 465 -16.91 8.21 16.96
CA ARG A 465 -16.52 6.84 17.32
C ARG A 465 -16.71 6.69 18.83
N SER A 466 -17.87 6.22 19.27
CA SER A 466 -18.01 5.67 20.60
C SER A 466 -17.43 4.26 20.60
N ALA A 467 -16.27 4.09 21.25
CA ALA A 467 -15.83 2.81 21.73
C ALA A 467 -16.87 2.32 22.78
N ALA A 468 -17.55 1.24 22.48
CA ALA A 468 -18.34 0.50 23.44
C ALA A 468 -17.85 -0.94 23.43
N SER A 469 -17.52 -1.36 24.63
CA SER A 469 -17.10 -2.62 25.22
C SER A 469 -17.54 -3.90 24.52
#